data_a658806bb02ab091601617b755a99c48
#
_entry.id   a658806bb02ab091601617b755a99c48
#
_cell.length_a   1.000
_cell.length_b   1.000
_cell.length_c   1.000
_cell.angle_alpha   90.00
_cell.angle_beta   90.00
_cell.angle_gamma   90.00
#
_symmetry.space_group_name_H-M   'P 1'
#
loop_
_entity.id
_entity.type
_entity.pdbx_description
1 polymer ?
#
loop_
_entity_poly.entity_id
_entity_poly.type
_entity_poly.pdbx_seq_one_letter_code
_entity_poly.pdbx_strand_id
1 'polypeptide(L)'
;PTIATKRAVVAVTGDGTNDAPALNHAQVGLSMGTGTSVAKEASDITLLDDSFHSIATAVMWGRSLYKNIQRFIVFQLTINVVALASVLLGAFFGTELPLTVTQMLWVNLIMDTFAAMALASIPPSADVMNEKPRKTDDFIITKVMRKNILGVGFCFLAILMTLIVIIKQMPADLVGQALTQFFHNLRDATILESVQRQCFRNQPFCI
;
A
#
# COMPACT_ATOMS: atom_id res chain seq x y z
N PRO A 1 5.95 6.73 34.29
CA PRO A 1 5.64 8.07 33.79
C PRO A 1 6.57 8.52 32.65
N THR A 2 7.77 7.93 32.52
CA THR A 2 8.81 8.47 31.62
C THR A 2 8.67 8.08 30.15
N ILE A 3 7.96 7.03 29.81
CA ILE A 3 7.83 6.55 28.41
C ILE A 3 6.65 7.24 27.72
N ALA A 4 5.54 7.44 28.41
CA ALA A 4 4.38 8.17 27.88
C ALA A 4 4.69 9.64 27.53
N THR A 5 5.66 10.26 28.25
CA THR A 5 6.10 11.63 27.95
C THR A 5 6.87 11.77 26.64
N LYS A 6 7.38 10.69 26.07
CA LYS A 6 8.11 10.69 24.77
C LYS A 6 7.19 10.59 23.55
N ARG A 7 5.87 10.53 23.73
CA ARG A 7 4.87 10.36 22.65
C ARG A 7 5.16 9.16 21.73
N ALA A 8 5.82 8.12 22.26
CA ALA A 8 6.06 6.89 21.55
C ALA A 8 4.87 5.95 21.73
N VAL A 9 4.57 5.15 20.72
CA VAL A 9 3.61 4.06 20.84
C VAL A 9 4.23 3.01 21.77
N VAL A 10 3.52 2.71 22.87
CA VAL A 10 3.99 1.79 23.92
C VAL A 10 3.09 0.57 23.93
N ALA A 11 3.71 -0.60 23.85
CA ALA A 11 3.07 -1.88 24.10
C ALA A 11 3.45 -2.35 25.52
N VAL A 12 2.47 -2.89 26.24
CA VAL A 12 2.67 -3.43 27.58
C VAL A 12 2.23 -4.89 27.59
N THR A 13 3.01 -5.75 28.22
CA THR A 13 2.66 -7.15 28.42
C THR A 13 2.35 -7.41 29.87
N GLY A 14 1.33 -8.24 30.16
CA GLY A 14 0.95 -8.63 31.52
C GLY A 14 0.15 -9.94 31.52
N ASP A 15 0.12 -10.63 32.65
CA ASP A 15 -0.58 -11.90 32.84
C ASP A 15 -1.49 -11.90 34.07
N GLY A 16 -1.27 -10.96 35.00
CA GLY A 16 -1.98 -10.86 36.28
C GLY A 16 -3.14 -9.87 36.28
N THR A 17 -3.99 -10.00 37.28
CA THR A 17 -5.07 -9.03 37.55
C THR A 17 -4.55 -7.64 37.89
N ASN A 18 -3.34 -7.56 38.47
CA ASN A 18 -2.70 -6.30 38.81
C ASN A 18 -2.20 -5.54 37.57
N ASP A 19 -2.03 -6.24 36.45
CA ASP A 19 -1.56 -5.66 35.17
C ASP A 19 -2.70 -5.05 34.35
N ALA A 20 -3.95 -5.41 34.64
CA ALA A 20 -5.11 -4.98 33.88
C ALA A 20 -5.20 -3.44 33.70
N PRO A 21 -4.93 -2.60 34.71
CA PRO A 21 -4.94 -1.14 34.54
C PRO A 21 -3.84 -0.67 33.59
N ALA A 22 -2.66 -1.32 33.61
CA ALA A 22 -1.55 -0.98 32.73
C ALA A 22 -1.81 -1.41 31.28
N LEU A 23 -2.40 -2.59 31.08
CA LEU A 23 -2.82 -3.12 29.78
C LEU A 23 -3.85 -2.22 29.12
N ASN A 24 -4.86 -1.81 29.86
CA ASN A 24 -5.94 -0.94 29.36
C ASN A 24 -5.45 0.49 29.06
N HIS A 25 -4.43 0.97 29.78
CA HIS A 25 -3.89 2.32 29.58
C HIS A 25 -2.81 2.42 28.51
N ALA A 26 -2.25 1.30 28.08
CA ALA A 26 -1.28 1.23 26.99
C ALA A 26 -1.95 1.50 25.64
N GLN A 27 -1.17 1.90 24.62
CA GLN A 27 -1.66 1.96 23.26
C GLN A 27 -1.86 0.57 22.65
N VAL A 28 -1.14 -0.43 23.16
CA VAL A 28 -1.31 -1.84 22.82
C VAL A 28 -1.09 -2.67 24.07
N GLY A 29 -2.14 -3.27 24.58
CA GLY A 29 -2.10 -4.22 25.69
C GLY A 29 -1.95 -5.65 25.18
N LEU A 30 -0.98 -6.39 25.69
CA LEU A 30 -0.71 -7.79 25.32
C LEU A 30 -0.86 -8.66 26.56
N SER A 31 -1.78 -9.61 26.56
CA SER A 31 -1.90 -10.61 27.62
C SER A 31 -1.29 -11.95 27.22
N MET A 32 -0.81 -12.70 28.20
CA MET A 32 -0.37 -14.06 28.02
C MET A 32 -1.55 -15.03 27.93
N GLY A 33 -1.41 -16.11 27.17
CA GLY A 33 -2.43 -17.15 27.03
C GLY A 33 -2.74 -17.87 28.33
N THR A 34 -1.73 -18.03 29.19
CA THR A 34 -1.85 -18.56 30.56
C THR A 34 -2.30 -17.51 31.58
N GLY A 35 -2.40 -16.23 31.17
CA GLY A 35 -2.81 -15.13 32.03
C GLY A 35 -4.27 -15.22 32.51
N THR A 36 -4.60 -14.43 33.53
CA THR A 36 -5.94 -14.36 34.11
C THR A 36 -6.97 -13.83 33.12
N SER A 37 -8.26 -14.19 33.30
CA SER A 37 -9.36 -13.68 32.49
C SER A 37 -9.44 -12.16 32.49
N VAL A 38 -9.14 -11.54 33.63
CA VAL A 38 -9.13 -10.08 33.80
C VAL A 38 -8.04 -9.41 32.95
N ALA A 39 -6.82 -10.00 32.90
CA ALA A 39 -5.75 -9.51 32.05
C ALA A 39 -6.09 -9.63 30.56
N LYS A 40 -6.71 -10.76 30.16
CA LYS A 40 -7.17 -11.01 28.79
C LYS A 40 -8.24 -10.03 28.35
N GLU A 41 -9.20 -9.74 29.22
CA GLU A 41 -10.29 -8.79 28.94
C GLU A 41 -9.78 -7.34 28.85
N ALA A 42 -8.72 -7.00 29.60
CA ALA A 42 -8.09 -5.68 29.58
C ALA A 42 -7.08 -5.47 28.46
N SER A 43 -6.74 -6.51 27.69
CA SER A 43 -5.73 -6.47 26.62
C SER A 43 -6.38 -6.40 25.24
N ASP A 44 -5.64 -5.82 24.27
CA ASP A 44 -6.03 -5.78 22.85
C ASP A 44 -5.70 -7.09 22.13
N ILE A 45 -4.64 -7.78 22.56
CA ILE A 45 -4.12 -9.00 21.92
C ILE A 45 -3.76 -10.02 23.00
N THR A 46 -4.16 -11.28 22.79
CA THR A 46 -3.77 -12.42 23.65
C THR A 46 -2.78 -13.31 22.91
N LEU A 47 -1.63 -13.58 23.53
CA LEU A 47 -0.60 -14.47 23.02
C LEU A 47 -0.90 -15.90 23.45
N LEU A 48 -1.18 -16.78 22.49
CA LEU A 48 -1.57 -18.16 22.81
C LEU A 48 -0.39 -19.06 23.22
N ASP A 49 0.79 -18.71 22.76
CA ASP A 49 2.03 -19.50 22.98
C ASP A 49 2.95 -18.93 24.08
N ASP A 50 2.53 -17.84 24.73
CA ASP A 50 3.26 -17.13 25.78
C ASP A 50 4.71 -16.78 25.42
N SER A 51 4.99 -16.65 24.11
CA SER A 51 6.34 -16.47 23.60
C SER A 51 6.65 -15.01 23.24
N PHE A 52 7.74 -14.48 23.78
CA PHE A 52 8.26 -13.17 23.37
C PHE A 52 8.71 -13.14 21.90
N HIS A 53 9.06 -14.29 21.33
CA HIS A 53 9.39 -14.40 19.91
C HIS A 53 8.17 -14.08 19.03
N SER A 54 7.01 -14.53 19.44
CA SER A 54 5.74 -14.23 18.75
C SER A 54 5.39 -12.75 18.81
N ILE A 55 5.69 -12.06 19.92
CA ILE A 55 5.57 -10.61 20.02
C ILE A 55 6.49 -9.91 19.01
N ALA A 56 7.76 -10.30 18.96
CA ALA A 56 8.72 -9.71 18.03
C ALA A 56 8.29 -9.92 16.57
N THR A 57 7.80 -11.12 16.25
CA THR A 57 7.26 -11.46 14.94
C THR A 57 6.02 -10.64 14.61
N ALA A 58 5.08 -10.50 15.53
CA ALA A 58 3.88 -9.68 15.35
C ALA A 58 4.22 -8.20 15.11
N VAL A 59 5.19 -7.65 15.85
CA VAL A 59 5.68 -6.28 15.66
C VAL A 59 6.32 -6.12 14.26
N MET A 60 7.12 -7.08 13.82
CA MET A 60 7.72 -7.10 12.48
C MET A 60 6.66 -7.10 11.38
N TRP A 61 5.66 -7.95 11.50
CA TRP A 61 4.52 -7.99 10.57
C TRP A 61 3.74 -6.69 10.57
N GLY A 62 3.40 -6.14 11.73
CA GLY A 62 2.67 -4.88 11.85
C GLY A 62 3.42 -3.70 11.22
N ARG A 63 4.73 -3.61 11.44
CA ARG A 63 5.57 -2.58 10.81
C ARG A 63 5.66 -2.74 9.30
N SER A 64 5.79 -3.98 8.81
CA SER A 64 5.81 -4.28 7.37
C SER A 64 4.48 -3.93 6.71
N LEU A 65 3.37 -4.32 7.33
CA LEU A 65 2.02 -4.00 6.87
C LEU A 65 1.83 -2.48 6.77
N TYR A 66 2.25 -1.75 7.79
CA TYR A 66 2.18 -0.28 7.78
C TYR A 66 2.94 0.34 6.61
N LYS A 67 4.15 -0.15 6.31
CA LYS A 67 4.92 0.31 5.13
C LYS A 67 4.21 0.00 3.82
N ASN A 68 3.59 -1.17 3.72
CA ASN A 68 2.83 -1.54 2.52
C ASN A 68 1.61 -0.63 2.34
N ILE A 69 0.90 -0.31 3.42
CA ILE A 69 -0.19 0.68 3.41
C ILE A 69 0.32 2.06 2.95
N GLN A 70 1.46 2.51 3.47
CA GLN A 70 2.04 3.79 3.03
C GLN A 70 2.37 3.79 1.53
N ARG A 71 2.96 2.70 1.01
CA ARG A 71 3.26 2.55 -0.43
C ARG A 71 2.00 2.58 -1.26
N PHE A 72 0.95 1.88 -0.81
CA PHE A 72 -0.36 1.87 -1.46
C PHE A 72 -0.96 3.27 -1.52
N ILE A 73 -0.96 4.01 -0.40
CA ILE A 73 -1.50 5.37 -0.35
C ILE A 73 -0.73 6.31 -1.29
N VAL A 74 0.60 6.24 -1.32
CA VAL A 74 1.42 7.07 -2.22
C VAL A 74 1.08 6.77 -3.68
N PHE A 75 1.01 5.50 -4.04
CA PHE A 75 0.64 5.05 -5.38
C PHE A 75 -0.75 5.56 -5.78
N GLN A 76 -1.75 5.31 -4.95
CA GLN A 76 -3.14 5.70 -5.18
C GLN A 76 -3.32 7.22 -5.32
N LEU A 77 -2.73 7.98 -4.40
CA LEU A 77 -2.79 9.45 -4.47
C LEU A 77 -2.09 9.99 -5.71
N THR A 78 -0.96 9.42 -6.10
CA THR A 78 -0.23 9.85 -7.31
C THR A 78 -1.11 9.69 -8.54
N ILE A 79 -1.74 8.53 -8.71
CA ILE A 79 -2.60 8.26 -9.88
C ILE A 79 -3.84 9.14 -9.88
N ASN A 80 -4.50 9.30 -8.72
CA ASN A 80 -5.68 10.16 -8.63
C ASN A 80 -5.36 11.63 -8.93
N VAL A 81 -4.21 12.14 -8.46
CA VAL A 81 -3.75 13.50 -8.79
C VAL A 81 -3.48 13.65 -10.28
N VAL A 82 -2.81 12.66 -10.90
CA VAL A 82 -2.54 12.66 -12.35
C VAL A 82 -3.84 12.62 -13.15
N ALA A 83 -4.77 11.75 -12.78
CA ALA A 83 -6.05 11.61 -13.46
C ALA A 83 -6.88 12.89 -13.38
N LEU A 84 -7.00 13.49 -12.18
CA LEU A 84 -7.70 14.76 -11.99
C LEU A 84 -7.03 15.90 -12.78
N ALA A 85 -5.72 16.00 -12.70
CA ALA A 85 -4.96 17.03 -13.42
C ALA A 85 -5.07 16.88 -14.94
N SER A 86 -5.08 15.64 -15.47
CA SER A 86 -5.21 15.39 -16.91
C SER A 86 -6.58 15.78 -17.44
N VAL A 87 -7.65 15.52 -16.69
CA VAL A 87 -9.01 15.95 -17.04
C VAL A 87 -9.11 17.48 -17.02
N LEU A 88 -8.56 18.11 -15.98
CA LEU A 88 -8.59 19.57 -15.83
C LEU A 88 -7.81 20.27 -16.96
N LEU A 89 -6.61 19.82 -17.27
CA LEU A 89 -5.80 20.36 -18.37
C LEU A 89 -6.46 20.10 -19.73
N GLY A 90 -7.03 18.91 -19.93
CA GLY A 90 -7.78 18.59 -21.13
C GLY A 90 -8.93 19.58 -21.39
N ALA A 91 -9.66 19.95 -20.35
CA ALA A 91 -10.71 20.96 -20.44
C ALA A 91 -10.17 22.35 -20.80
N PHE A 92 -9.03 22.78 -20.24
CA PHE A 92 -8.39 24.06 -20.59
C PHE A 92 -7.88 24.12 -22.03
N PHE A 93 -7.38 23.01 -22.56
CA PHE A 93 -6.90 22.93 -23.95
C PHE A 93 -8.00 22.67 -24.96
N GLY A 94 -9.27 22.68 -24.54
CA GLY A 94 -10.42 22.44 -25.42
C GLY A 94 -10.41 21.06 -26.07
N THR A 95 -9.76 20.08 -25.41
CA THR A 95 -9.77 18.71 -25.88
C THR A 95 -11.01 18.03 -25.32
N GLU A 96 -11.59 17.08 -26.08
CA GLU A 96 -12.59 16.18 -25.51
C GLU A 96 -12.02 15.52 -24.25
N LEU A 97 -12.89 15.25 -23.26
CA LEU A 97 -12.47 14.68 -21.99
C LEU A 97 -11.66 13.39 -22.24
N PRO A 98 -10.38 13.35 -21.88
CA PRO A 98 -9.52 12.20 -22.15
C PRO A 98 -9.97 10.93 -21.42
N LEU A 99 -10.74 11.10 -20.34
CA LEU A 99 -11.30 10.03 -19.53
C LEU A 99 -12.73 10.41 -19.10
N THR A 100 -13.68 9.53 -19.35
CA THR A 100 -15.03 9.66 -18.80
C THR A 100 -15.04 9.23 -17.33
N VAL A 101 -16.02 9.71 -16.56
CA VAL A 101 -16.18 9.35 -15.13
C VAL A 101 -16.26 7.83 -14.96
N THR A 102 -16.99 7.15 -15.85
CA THR A 102 -17.13 5.69 -15.80
C THR A 102 -15.79 4.97 -16.02
N GLN A 103 -14.98 5.45 -16.98
CA GLN A 103 -13.64 4.89 -17.23
C GLN A 103 -12.70 5.09 -16.05
N MET A 104 -12.76 6.28 -15.41
CA MET A 104 -11.99 6.55 -14.19
C MET A 104 -12.35 5.59 -13.06
N LEU A 105 -13.66 5.33 -12.88
CA LEU A 105 -14.13 4.42 -11.85
C LEU A 105 -13.64 2.97 -12.10
N TRP A 106 -13.73 2.50 -13.35
CA TRP A 106 -13.24 1.18 -13.73
C TRP A 106 -11.75 1.03 -13.56
N VAL A 107 -10.95 2.00 -14.00
CA VAL A 107 -9.49 1.98 -13.84
C VAL A 107 -9.12 1.93 -12.37
N ASN A 108 -9.72 2.77 -11.52
CA ASN A 108 -9.47 2.76 -10.09
C ASN A 108 -9.82 1.41 -9.47
N LEU A 109 -11.00 0.84 -9.77
CA LEU A 109 -11.42 -0.43 -9.21
C LEU A 109 -10.46 -1.58 -9.55
N ILE A 110 -10.08 -1.70 -10.84
CA ILE A 110 -9.17 -2.74 -11.31
C ILE A 110 -7.79 -2.54 -10.69
N MET A 111 -7.28 -1.31 -10.74
CA MET A 111 -5.95 -0.98 -10.25
C MET A 111 -5.82 -1.19 -8.74
N ASP A 112 -6.82 -0.78 -7.96
CA ASP A 112 -6.84 -0.97 -6.50
C ASP A 112 -6.81 -2.45 -6.14
N THR A 113 -7.57 -3.28 -6.84
CA THR A 113 -7.60 -4.72 -6.62
C THR A 113 -6.24 -5.35 -6.86
N PHE A 114 -5.60 -5.06 -8.01
CA PHE A 114 -4.29 -5.61 -8.33
C PHE A 114 -3.17 -5.06 -7.44
N ALA A 115 -3.21 -3.77 -7.13
CA ALA A 115 -2.23 -3.14 -6.24
C ALA A 115 -2.33 -3.69 -4.82
N ALA A 116 -3.54 -3.86 -4.30
CA ALA A 116 -3.77 -4.46 -2.98
C ALA A 116 -3.26 -5.91 -2.93
N MET A 117 -3.55 -6.71 -3.96
CA MET A 117 -3.06 -8.08 -4.06
C MET A 117 -1.53 -8.15 -4.12
N ALA A 118 -0.90 -7.31 -4.94
CA ALA A 118 0.55 -7.26 -5.06
C ALA A 118 1.23 -6.86 -3.73
N LEU A 119 0.70 -5.86 -3.04
CA LEU A 119 1.23 -5.40 -1.76
C LEU A 119 0.98 -6.38 -0.61
N ALA A 120 -0.15 -7.10 -0.62
CA ALA A 120 -0.45 -8.15 0.34
C ALA A 120 0.50 -9.35 0.22
N SER A 121 1.02 -9.61 -0.98
CA SER A 121 1.96 -10.71 -1.26
C SER A 121 3.40 -10.42 -0.82
N ILE A 122 3.73 -9.20 -0.37
CA ILE A 122 5.08 -8.84 0.04
C ILE A 122 5.36 -9.41 1.44
N PRO A 123 6.37 -10.29 1.58
CA PRO A 123 6.73 -10.85 2.87
C PRO A 123 7.29 -9.77 3.81
N PRO A 124 7.18 -9.95 5.14
CA PRO A 124 7.74 -9.02 6.10
C PRO A 124 9.26 -8.98 5.99
N SER A 125 9.82 -7.78 6.03
CA SER A 125 11.27 -7.58 5.99
C SER A 125 11.81 -7.40 7.40
N ALA A 126 12.92 -8.07 7.73
CA ALA A 126 13.60 -7.91 9.02
C ALA A 126 14.16 -6.48 9.21
N ASP A 127 14.43 -5.75 8.13
CA ASP A 127 14.97 -4.39 8.17
C ASP A 127 14.04 -3.40 8.89
N VAL A 128 12.73 -3.69 8.93
CA VAL A 128 11.76 -2.82 9.63
C VAL A 128 11.99 -2.78 11.14
N MET A 129 12.69 -3.78 11.70
CA MET A 129 12.98 -3.82 13.13
C MET A 129 14.11 -2.87 13.53
N ASN A 130 14.98 -2.47 12.60
CA ASN A 130 16.06 -1.51 12.81
C ASN A 130 15.55 -0.05 12.82
N GLU A 131 14.31 0.18 12.45
CA GLU A 131 13.73 1.52 12.40
C GLU A 131 13.31 1.99 13.79
N LYS A 132 13.45 3.30 14.00
CA LYS A 132 13.02 3.94 15.25
C LYS A 132 11.51 3.79 15.45
N PRO A 133 11.05 3.65 16.71
CA PRO A 133 9.63 3.66 17.04
C PRO A 133 8.96 4.92 16.51
N ARG A 134 7.73 4.76 16.02
CA ARG A 134 6.92 5.89 15.56
C ARG A 134 6.42 6.72 16.73
N LYS A 135 6.24 8.01 16.47
CA LYS A 135 5.54 8.90 17.40
C LYS A 135 4.03 8.84 17.12
N THR A 136 3.24 9.04 18.15
CA THR A 136 1.76 9.07 18.06
C THR A 136 1.25 10.16 17.12
N ASP A 137 2.02 11.26 16.97
CA ASP A 137 1.65 12.44 16.16
C ASP A 137 2.18 12.35 14.72
N ASP A 138 2.83 11.24 14.33
CA ASP A 138 3.40 11.10 12.98
C ASP A 138 2.29 10.89 11.95
N PHE A 139 2.21 11.79 10.99
CA PHE A 139 1.29 11.65 9.85
C PHE A 139 1.67 10.44 8.98
N ILE A 140 0.65 9.77 8.43
CA ILE A 140 0.83 8.66 7.49
C ILE A 140 1.61 9.15 6.26
N ILE A 141 1.27 10.36 5.78
CA ILE A 141 1.94 10.97 4.62
C ILE A 141 3.02 11.92 5.11
N THR A 142 4.28 11.54 4.93
CA THR A 142 5.42 12.38 5.27
C THR A 142 5.64 13.50 4.24
N LYS A 143 6.39 14.53 4.63
CA LYS A 143 6.75 15.64 3.71
C LYS A 143 7.50 15.14 2.46
N VAL A 144 8.33 14.09 2.62
CA VAL A 144 9.07 13.47 1.52
C VAL A 144 8.11 12.75 0.57
N MET A 145 7.16 11.99 1.10
CA MET A 145 6.14 11.29 0.31
C MET A 145 5.31 12.28 -0.52
N ARG A 146 4.92 13.42 0.07
CA ARG A 146 4.18 14.48 -0.63
C ARG A 146 4.98 15.06 -1.80
N LYS A 147 6.29 15.31 -1.61
CA LYS A 147 7.17 15.75 -2.71
C LYS A 147 7.27 14.70 -3.81
N ASN A 148 7.37 13.43 -3.45
CA ASN A 148 7.42 12.34 -4.43
C ASN A 148 6.11 12.22 -5.19
N ILE A 149 4.95 12.29 -4.53
CA ILE A 149 3.63 12.26 -5.17
C ILE A 149 3.53 13.37 -6.22
N LEU A 150 3.90 14.60 -5.85
CA LEU A 150 3.85 15.74 -6.77
C LEU A 150 4.88 15.63 -7.91
N GLY A 151 6.13 15.23 -7.60
CA GLY A 151 7.19 15.11 -8.61
C GLY A 151 6.93 14.00 -9.62
N VAL A 152 6.60 12.81 -9.14
CA VAL A 152 6.26 11.66 -9.99
C VAL A 152 4.95 11.93 -10.72
N GLY A 153 3.96 12.51 -10.04
CA GLY A 153 2.68 12.90 -10.65
C GLY A 153 2.86 13.88 -11.80
N PHE A 154 3.70 14.90 -11.63
CA PHE A 154 4.01 15.86 -12.69
C PHE A 154 4.71 15.21 -13.90
N CYS A 155 5.65 14.29 -13.65
CA CYS A 155 6.33 13.54 -14.71
C CYS A 155 5.33 12.69 -15.51
N PHE A 156 4.47 11.92 -14.85
CA PHE A 156 3.43 11.14 -15.52
C PHE A 156 2.42 12.01 -16.28
N LEU A 157 2.04 13.15 -15.71
CA LEU A 157 1.16 14.10 -16.38
C LEU A 157 1.77 14.64 -17.66
N ALA A 158 3.06 15.02 -17.62
CA ALA A 158 3.79 15.50 -18.80
C ALA A 158 3.85 14.43 -19.90
N ILE A 159 4.14 13.19 -19.53
CA ILE A 159 4.16 12.05 -20.47
C ILE A 159 2.77 11.84 -21.08
N LEU A 160 1.72 11.80 -20.26
CA LEU A 160 0.33 11.62 -20.72
C LEU A 160 -0.11 12.73 -21.67
N MET A 161 0.14 13.99 -21.31
CA MET A 161 -0.22 15.14 -22.15
C MET A 161 0.54 15.13 -23.48
N THR A 162 1.83 14.81 -23.47
CA THR A 162 2.63 14.64 -24.70
C THR A 162 2.06 13.53 -25.57
N LEU A 163 1.70 12.39 -24.99
CA LEU A 163 1.12 11.27 -25.70
C LEU A 163 -0.24 11.64 -26.36
N ILE A 164 -1.11 12.34 -25.62
CA ILE A 164 -2.39 12.83 -26.13
C ILE A 164 -2.20 13.77 -27.33
N VAL A 165 -1.23 14.69 -27.23
CA VAL A 165 -0.91 15.63 -28.33
C VAL A 165 -0.41 14.87 -29.56
N ILE A 166 0.49 13.91 -29.39
CA ILE A 166 1.02 13.08 -30.49
C ILE A 166 -0.10 12.28 -31.16
N ILE A 167 -0.96 11.62 -30.36
CA ILE A 167 -2.08 10.82 -30.91
C ILE A 167 -3.05 11.70 -31.69
N LYS A 168 -3.33 12.93 -31.23
CA LYS A 168 -4.21 13.87 -31.95
C LYS A 168 -3.62 14.34 -33.28
N GLN A 169 -2.30 14.40 -33.41
CA GLN A 169 -1.64 14.80 -34.65
C GLN A 169 -1.47 13.65 -35.64
N MET A 170 -1.63 12.39 -35.20
CA MET A 170 -1.54 11.21 -36.05
C MET A 170 -2.83 11.01 -36.84
N PRO A 171 -2.76 10.67 -38.12
CA PRO A 171 -3.93 10.25 -38.89
C PRO A 171 -4.56 9.00 -38.27
N ALA A 172 -5.90 8.97 -38.25
CA ALA A 172 -6.68 7.93 -37.56
C ALA A 172 -6.31 6.50 -37.99
N ASP A 173 -5.94 6.31 -39.25
CA ASP A 173 -5.53 5.02 -39.82
C ASP A 173 -4.24 4.46 -39.18
N LEU A 174 -3.27 5.33 -38.89
CA LEU A 174 -2.03 4.93 -38.22
C LEU A 174 -2.24 4.58 -36.75
N VAL A 175 -3.13 5.29 -36.06
CA VAL A 175 -3.48 4.99 -34.67
C VAL A 175 -4.18 3.63 -34.57
N GLY A 176 -5.11 3.36 -35.50
CA GLY A 176 -5.80 2.07 -35.59
C GLY A 176 -4.84 0.90 -35.85
N GLN A 177 -3.91 1.07 -36.77
CA GLN A 177 -2.87 0.05 -37.08
C GLN A 177 -1.92 -0.16 -35.90
N ALA A 178 -1.45 0.91 -35.24
CA ALA A 178 -0.57 0.82 -34.09
C ALA A 178 -1.23 0.13 -32.90
N LEU A 179 -2.50 0.41 -32.63
CA LEU A 179 -3.27 -0.28 -31.60
C LEU A 179 -3.49 -1.76 -31.92
N THR A 180 -3.84 -2.06 -33.15
CA THR A 180 -4.02 -3.47 -33.60
C THR A 180 -2.71 -4.26 -33.46
N GLN A 181 -1.59 -3.66 -33.88
CA GLN A 181 -0.27 -4.25 -33.76
C GLN A 181 0.15 -4.43 -32.29
N PHE A 182 -0.14 -3.45 -31.45
CA PHE A 182 0.14 -3.52 -30.00
C PHE A 182 -0.65 -4.64 -29.35
N PHE A 183 -1.97 -4.77 -29.63
CA PHE A 183 -2.78 -5.86 -29.09
C PHE A 183 -2.37 -7.21 -29.66
N HIS A 184 -1.96 -7.30 -30.92
CA HIS A 184 -1.41 -8.50 -31.52
C HIS A 184 -0.12 -8.92 -30.83
N ASN A 185 0.80 -7.97 -30.62
CA ASN A 185 2.07 -8.20 -29.92
C ASN A 185 1.85 -8.57 -28.44
N LEU A 186 0.85 -7.99 -27.75
CA LEU A 186 0.47 -8.41 -26.40
C LEU A 186 -0.10 -9.84 -26.35
N ARG A 187 -0.86 -10.23 -27.37
CA ARG A 187 -1.39 -11.60 -27.48
C ARG A 187 -0.28 -12.60 -27.75
N ASP A 188 0.68 -12.23 -28.59
CA ASP A 188 1.80 -13.10 -28.99
C ASP A 188 2.97 -13.03 -27.97
N ALA A 189 3.02 -11.96 -27.16
CA ALA A 189 3.97 -11.86 -26.07
C ALA A 189 3.54 -12.84 -24.97
N THR A 190 4.12 -14.01 -25.00
CA THR A 190 4.14 -15.08 -23.99
C THR A 190 4.64 -14.60 -22.60
N ILE A 191 4.60 -13.30 -22.33
CA ILE A 191 4.93 -12.71 -21.05
C ILE A 191 3.95 -13.21 -19.97
N LEU A 192 2.67 -13.33 -20.30
CA LEU A 192 1.68 -13.92 -19.38
C LEU A 192 1.98 -15.40 -19.10
N GLU A 193 2.36 -16.17 -20.12
CA GLU A 193 2.76 -17.56 -19.93
C GLU A 193 4.10 -17.72 -19.21
N SER A 194 5.07 -16.85 -19.47
CA SER A 194 6.37 -16.90 -18.78
C SER A 194 6.25 -16.44 -17.31
N VAL A 195 5.46 -15.41 -17.04
CA VAL A 195 5.17 -14.95 -15.66
C VAL A 195 4.37 -16.01 -14.90
N GLN A 196 3.40 -16.64 -15.56
CA GLN A 196 2.61 -17.72 -14.95
C GLN A 196 3.47 -18.95 -14.66
N ARG A 197 4.34 -19.39 -15.61
CA ARG A 197 5.30 -20.49 -15.38
C ARG A 197 6.35 -20.15 -14.32
N GLN A 198 6.78 -18.91 -14.21
CA GLN A 198 7.76 -18.49 -13.21
C GLN A 198 7.15 -18.36 -11.81
N CYS A 199 5.88 -17.92 -11.70
CA CYS A 199 5.11 -17.97 -10.45
C CYS A 199 4.89 -19.41 -9.98
N PHE A 200 4.53 -20.34 -10.88
CA PHE A 200 4.33 -21.75 -10.52
C PHE A 200 5.62 -22.49 -10.17
N ARG A 201 6.77 -22.06 -10.69
CA ARG A 201 8.07 -22.72 -10.42
C ARG A 201 8.67 -22.33 -9.06
N ASN A 202 8.31 -21.19 -8.50
CA ASN A 202 8.91 -20.65 -7.27
C ASN A 202 8.01 -20.74 -6.02
N GLN A 203 6.90 -21.47 -6.09
CA GLN A 203 6.07 -21.73 -4.91
C GLN A 203 6.12 -23.20 -4.51
N PRO A 204 6.80 -23.56 -3.41
CA PRO A 204 6.74 -24.90 -2.84
C PRO A 204 5.52 -25.12 -1.90
N PHE A 205 4.46 -24.34 -2.02
CA PHE A 205 3.25 -24.50 -1.20
C PHE A 205 2.00 -24.39 -2.07
N CYS A 206 1.64 -25.53 -2.69
CA CYS A 206 0.27 -25.86 -3.01
C CYS A 206 -0.07 -27.16 -2.27
N ILE A 207 -0.62 -27.07 -1.07
CA ILE A 207 -1.62 -27.97 -0.48
C ILE A 207 -2.61 -27.09 0.24
#